data_e03369c7993a867c9ce241aae64527c1
#
_entry.id   e03369c7993a867c9ce241aae64527c1
#
_cell.length_a   1.000
_cell.length_b   1.000
_cell.length_c   1.000
_cell.angle_alpha   90.00
_cell.angle_beta   90.00
_cell.angle_gamma   90.00
#
_symmetry.space_group_name_H-M   'P 1'
#
loop_
_entity.id
_entity.type
_entity.pdbx_description
1 polymer ?
#
loop_
_entity_poly.entity_id
_entity_poly.type
_entity_poly.pdbx_seq_one_letter_code
_entity_poly.pdbx_strand_id
1 'polypeptide(L)'
;MAANLHTPLIVAISSRALFDLESGHDVYVNEGVDAYCAYQIEREDERLEPGVACPLVKKLLSLNDSDSDRRRVEVVLISRNTADSGLRIFNSIAHYDLDITRAAFSGGESPFRYVTPFSADLYLSADPANVR
;
A
#
# COMPACT_ATOMS: atom_id res chain seq x y z
N MET A 1 27.34 13.73 -8.48
CA MET A 1 26.13 12.95 -8.75
C MET A 1 24.90 13.84 -8.72
N ALA A 2 24.87 14.83 -9.59
CA ALA A 2 23.75 15.76 -9.68
C ALA A 2 22.41 15.07 -9.96
N ALA A 3 22.42 13.98 -10.73
CA ALA A 3 21.21 13.22 -11.06
C ALA A 3 20.52 12.65 -9.83
N ASN A 4 21.30 12.30 -8.79
CA ASN A 4 20.72 11.70 -7.57
C ASN A 4 20.02 12.72 -6.67
N LEU A 5 20.31 14.02 -6.85
CA LEU A 5 19.66 15.08 -6.07
C LEU A 5 18.17 15.21 -6.36
N HIS A 6 17.71 14.65 -7.49
CA HIS A 6 16.33 14.76 -7.95
C HIS A 6 15.58 13.43 -7.86
N THR A 7 16.26 12.36 -7.42
CA THR A 7 15.65 11.06 -7.26
C THR A 7 14.87 11.03 -5.97
N PRO A 8 13.56 10.75 -6.01
CA PRO A 8 12.78 10.68 -4.79
C PRO A 8 13.16 9.46 -3.95
N LEU A 9 12.97 9.58 -2.63
CA LEU A 9 12.98 8.43 -1.74
C LEU A 9 11.75 7.58 -2.05
N ILE A 10 11.95 6.32 -2.37
CA ILE A 10 10.85 5.42 -2.70
C ILE A 10 10.55 4.53 -1.49
N VAL A 11 9.35 4.67 -0.96
CA VAL A 11 8.86 3.91 0.19
C VAL A 11 7.77 2.96 -0.28
N ALA A 12 8.05 1.67 -0.18
CA ALA A 12 7.04 0.65 -0.45
C ALA A 12 6.28 0.34 0.85
N ILE A 13 4.98 0.18 0.76
CA ILE A 13 4.14 -0.11 1.92
C ILE A 13 3.16 -1.23 1.61
N SER A 14 2.95 -2.12 2.58
CA SER A 14 1.91 -3.14 2.49
C SER A 14 0.53 -2.55 2.77
N SER A 15 -0.50 -3.18 2.20
CA SER A 15 -1.87 -2.74 2.43
C SER A 15 -2.28 -2.81 3.90
N ARG A 16 -1.81 -3.83 4.64
CA ARG A 16 -2.12 -3.98 6.07
C ARG A 16 -1.42 -2.98 6.96
N ALA A 17 -0.29 -2.43 6.52
CA ALA A 17 0.37 -1.34 7.25
C ALA A 17 -0.33 -0.01 6.98
N LEU A 18 -0.80 0.20 5.75
CA LEU A 18 -1.47 1.44 5.36
C LEU A 18 -2.88 1.55 5.94
N PHE A 19 -3.65 0.46 5.90
CA PHE A 19 -5.04 0.42 6.36
C PHE A 19 -5.29 -0.71 7.34
N ASP A 20 -6.32 -0.55 8.17
CA ASP A 20 -6.82 -1.61 9.04
C ASP A 20 -7.64 -2.60 8.22
N LEU A 21 -7.07 -3.77 7.97
CA LEU A 21 -7.69 -4.86 7.21
C LEU A 21 -8.06 -6.05 8.11
N GLU A 22 -8.11 -5.86 9.43
CA GLU A 22 -8.31 -6.96 10.37
C GLU A 22 -9.62 -7.72 10.15
N SER A 23 -10.72 -7.02 9.87
CA SER A 23 -12.02 -7.68 9.62
C SER A 23 -11.96 -8.60 8.40
N GLY A 24 -11.36 -8.13 7.31
CA GLY A 24 -11.16 -8.95 6.11
C GLY A 24 -10.19 -10.09 6.35
N HIS A 25 -9.12 -9.83 7.10
CA HIS A 25 -8.15 -10.85 7.45
C HIS A 25 -8.79 -11.99 8.27
N ASP A 26 -9.69 -11.66 9.19
CA ASP A 26 -10.45 -12.65 9.95
C ASP A 26 -11.28 -13.55 9.02
N VAL A 27 -11.91 -12.97 8.01
CA VAL A 27 -12.64 -13.73 6.99
C VAL A 27 -11.69 -14.68 6.25
N TYR A 28 -10.51 -14.18 5.85
CA TYR A 28 -9.50 -14.98 5.17
C TYR A 28 -9.08 -16.20 6.03
N VAL A 29 -8.78 -15.97 7.30
CA VAL A 29 -8.30 -17.01 8.20
C VAL A 29 -9.40 -18.06 8.45
N ASN A 30 -10.64 -17.64 8.62
CA ASN A 30 -11.72 -18.52 9.00
C ASN A 30 -12.46 -19.17 7.83
N GLU A 31 -12.49 -18.51 6.66
CA GLU A 31 -13.34 -18.93 5.54
C GLU A 31 -12.59 -19.07 4.21
N GLY A 32 -11.33 -18.66 4.15
CA GLY A 32 -10.50 -18.83 2.96
C GLY A 32 -10.44 -17.64 2.02
N VAL A 33 -9.69 -17.81 0.93
CA VAL A 33 -9.38 -16.73 0.00
C VAL A 33 -10.59 -16.27 -0.81
N ASP A 34 -11.44 -17.19 -1.23
CA ASP A 34 -12.62 -16.85 -2.04
C ASP A 34 -13.62 -16.01 -1.22
N ALA A 35 -13.84 -16.40 0.04
CA ALA A 35 -14.68 -15.64 0.95
C ALA A 35 -14.10 -14.26 1.23
N TYR A 36 -12.80 -14.16 1.40
CA TYR A 36 -12.12 -12.89 1.58
C TYR A 36 -12.29 -11.96 0.37
N CYS A 37 -12.11 -12.48 -0.84
CA CYS A 37 -12.29 -11.70 -2.05
C CYS A 37 -13.73 -11.20 -2.18
N ALA A 38 -14.71 -12.08 -1.94
CA ALA A 38 -16.12 -11.71 -1.95
C ALA A 38 -16.43 -10.63 -0.91
N TYR A 39 -15.89 -10.77 0.29
CA TYR A 39 -16.03 -9.78 1.37
C TYR A 39 -15.54 -8.39 0.94
N GLN A 40 -14.36 -8.31 0.32
CA GLN A 40 -13.80 -7.05 -0.11
C GLN A 40 -14.54 -6.45 -1.30
N ILE A 41 -14.94 -7.26 -2.26
CA ILE A 41 -15.71 -6.81 -3.43
C ILE A 41 -17.07 -6.23 -2.99
N GLU A 42 -17.74 -6.91 -2.09
CA GLU A 42 -19.04 -6.47 -1.56
C GLU A 42 -18.93 -5.13 -0.83
N ARG A 43 -17.77 -4.83 -0.26
CA ARG A 43 -17.50 -3.62 0.52
C ARG A 43 -16.57 -2.65 -0.18
N GLU A 44 -16.46 -2.73 -1.50
CA GLU A 44 -15.47 -1.93 -2.24
C GLU A 44 -15.66 -0.42 -2.07
N ASP A 45 -16.87 0.03 -1.80
CA ASP A 45 -17.18 1.45 -1.58
C ASP A 45 -17.12 1.86 -0.11
N GLU A 46 -16.92 0.92 0.80
CA GLU A 46 -16.73 1.23 2.21
C GLU A 46 -15.26 1.53 2.48
N ARG A 47 -14.94 2.77 2.91
CA ARG A 47 -13.56 3.14 3.18
C ARG A 47 -12.97 2.30 4.31
N LEU A 48 -11.71 1.99 4.18
CA LEU A 48 -10.94 1.35 5.24
C LEU A 48 -10.48 2.39 6.27
N GLU A 49 -10.40 1.97 7.53
CA GLU A 49 -9.83 2.83 8.56
C GLU A 49 -8.30 2.86 8.41
N PRO A 50 -7.64 3.96 8.83
CA PRO A 50 -6.19 4.04 8.77
C PRO A 50 -5.51 2.92 9.57
N GLY A 51 -4.44 2.35 8.99
CA GLY A 51 -3.58 1.39 9.67
C GLY A 51 -2.49 2.07 10.47
N VAL A 52 -1.62 1.26 11.06
CA VAL A 52 -0.57 1.75 11.97
C VAL A 52 0.44 2.66 11.29
N ALA A 53 0.70 2.46 10.00
CA ALA A 53 1.65 3.27 9.26
C ALA A 53 1.03 4.43 8.48
N CYS A 54 -0.30 4.55 8.48
CA CYS A 54 -0.97 5.62 7.73
C CYS A 54 -0.52 7.03 8.17
N PRO A 55 -0.40 7.34 9.47
CA PRO A 55 0.11 8.64 9.89
C PRO A 55 1.52 8.93 9.38
N LEU A 56 2.39 7.92 9.36
CA LEU A 56 3.75 8.07 8.82
C LEU A 56 3.71 8.36 7.33
N VAL A 57 2.88 7.64 6.58
CA VAL A 57 2.72 7.86 5.13
C VAL A 57 2.26 9.27 4.85
N LYS A 58 1.27 9.77 5.61
CA LYS A 58 0.80 11.15 5.46
C LYS A 58 1.92 12.16 5.71
N LYS A 59 2.75 11.93 6.72
CA LYS A 59 3.89 12.81 7.00
C LYS A 59 4.92 12.76 5.89
N LEU A 60 5.24 11.57 5.38
CA LEU A 60 6.18 11.42 4.27
C LEU A 60 5.68 12.14 3.02
N LEU A 61 4.41 11.96 2.68
CA LEU A 61 3.82 12.63 1.51
C LEU A 61 3.76 14.14 1.68
N SER A 62 3.67 14.64 2.92
CA SER A 62 3.67 16.08 3.19
C SER A 62 5.02 16.74 2.90
N LEU A 63 6.09 15.96 2.76
CA LEU A 63 7.39 16.48 2.35
C LEU A 63 7.43 16.89 0.88
N ASN A 64 6.47 16.43 0.10
CA ASN A 64 6.35 16.82 -1.30
C ASN A 64 5.75 18.23 -1.36
N ASP A 65 6.47 19.12 -2.03
CA ASP A 65 6.07 20.51 -2.15
C ASP A 65 5.05 20.64 -3.29
N SER A 66 3.90 21.20 -3.01
CA SER A 66 2.84 21.38 -4.02
C SER A 66 3.25 22.35 -5.14
N ASP A 67 4.19 23.24 -4.87
CA ASP A 67 4.67 24.21 -5.83
C ASP A 67 5.86 23.69 -6.66
N SER A 68 6.32 22.49 -6.38
CA SER A 68 7.46 21.89 -7.06
C SER A 68 7.02 20.73 -7.95
N ASP A 69 7.57 20.67 -9.15
CA ASP A 69 7.39 19.52 -10.03
C ASP A 69 8.17 18.30 -9.53
N ARG A 70 8.98 18.47 -8.48
CA ARG A 70 9.85 17.44 -7.96
C ARG A 70 9.22 16.78 -6.76
N ARG A 71 9.04 15.49 -6.85
CA ARG A 71 8.58 14.68 -5.72
C ARG A 71 9.80 14.26 -4.89
N ARG A 72 9.77 14.56 -3.59
CA ARG A 72 10.84 14.18 -2.66
C ARG A 72 10.66 12.75 -2.16
N VAL A 73 9.42 12.32 -2.03
CA VAL A 73 9.04 10.99 -1.56
C VAL A 73 8.00 10.43 -2.50
N GLU A 74 8.18 9.19 -2.90
CA GLU A 74 7.16 8.44 -3.61
C GLU A 74 6.77 7.24 -2.74
N VAL A 75 5.47 7.05 -2.50
CA VAL A 75 4.96 5.89 -1.80
C VAL A 75 4.33 4.96 -2.82
N VAL A 76 4.75 3.70 -2.81
CA VAL A 76 4.21 2.66 -3.69
C VAL A 76 3.57 1.58 -2.84
N LEU A 77 2.44 1.06 -3.30
CA LEU A 77 1.72 -0.01 -2.60
C LEU A 77 2.16 -1.37 -3.15
N ILE A 78 2.55 -2.27 -2.28
CA ILE A 78 2.80 -3.66 -2.65
C ILE A 78 1.92 -4.53 -1.76
N SER A 79 0.92 -5.17 -2.34
CA SER A 79 -0.12 -5.87 -1.62
C SER A 79 -0.20 -7.34 -2.04
N ARG A 80 -0.50 -8.21 -1.08
CA ARG A 80 -0.79 -9.62 -1.37
C ARG A 80 -2.16 -9.84 -1.98
N ASN A 81 -3.02 -8.83 -1.99
CA ASN A 81 -4.36 -8.95 -2.58
C ASN A 81 -4.29 -9.20 -4.08
N THR A 82 -5.36 -9.74 -4.63
CA THR A 82 -5.60 -9.72 -6.06
C THR A 82 -6.11 -8.34 -6.47
N ALA A 83 -6.12 -8.03 -7.77
CA ALA A 83 -6.64 -6.76 -8.25
C ALA A 83 -8.12 -6.56 -7.86
N ASP A 84 -8.91 -7.65 -7.90
CA ASP A 84 -10.33 -7.59 -7.57
C ASP A 84 -10.55 -7.22 -6.09
N SER A 85 -9.83 -7.88 -5.19
CA SER A 85 -9.95 -7.59 -3.75
C SER A 85 -9.25 -6.30 -3.36
N GLY A 86 -8.37 -5.78 -4.23
CA GLY A 86 -7.63 -4.55 -4.00
C GLY A 86 -8.39 -3.27 -4.32
N LEU A 87 -9.55 -3.35 -4.97
CA LEU A 87 -10.30 -2.16 -5.38
C LEU A 87 -10.72 -1.32 -4.16
N ARG A 88 -11.12 -1.96 -3.07
CA ARG A 88 -11.44 -1.27 -1.81
C ARG A 88 -10.26 -0.47 -1.29
N ILE A 89 -9.04 -1.00 -1.44
CA ILE A 89 -7.81 -0.32 -1.03
C ILE A 89 -7.60 0.93 -1.90
N PHE A 90 -7.75 0.82 -3.22
CA PHE A 90 -7.65 1.97 -4.12
C PHE A 90 -8.69 3.03 -3.82
N ASN A 91 -9.93 2.63 -3.57
CA ASN A 91 -11.01 3.57 -3.24
C ASN A 91 -10.72 4.29 -1.92
N SER A 92 -10.13 3.58 -0.96
CA SER A 92 -9.72 4.19 0.32
C SER A 92 -8.55 5.17 0.14
N ILE A 93 -7.58 4.84 -0.71
CA ILE A 93 -6.48 5.75 -1.06
C ILE A 93 -7.04 7.06 -1.63
N ALA A 94 -8.00 6.95 -2.55
CA ALA A 94 -8.64 8.12 -3.15
C ALA A 94 -9.45 8.91 -2.10
N HIS A 95 -10.16 8.22 -1.22
CA HIS A 95 -10.96 8.85 -0.16
C HIS A 95 -10.11 9.70 0.78
N TYR A 96 -8.92 9.21 1.14
CA TYR A 96 -8.00 9.93 2.03
C TYR A 96 -7.07 10.88 1.27
N ASP A 97 -7.23 10.99 -0.04
CA ASP A 97 -6.42 11.86 -0.89
C ASP A 97 -4.92 11.59 -0.73
N LEU A 98 -4.55 10.33 -0.68
CA LEU A 98 -3.16 9.91 -0.61
C LEU A 98 -2.56 9.87 -2.01
N ASP A 99 -1.39 10.48 -2.19
CA ASP A 99 -0.70 10.50 -3.48
C ASP A 99 0.09 9.21 -3.69
N ILE A 100 -0.62 8.11 -3.88
CA ILE A 100 -0.05 6.79 -4.17
C ILE A 100 -0.55 6.38 -5.55
N THR A 101 0.35 6.41 -6.54
CA THR A 101 -0.02 6.21 -7.95
C THR A 101 0.47 4.88 -8.53
N ARG A 102 1.40 4.21 -7.84
CA ARG A 102 1.91 2.91 -8.30
C ARG A 102 1.60 1.83 -7.28
N ALA A 103 1.18 0.67 -7.77
CA ALA A 103 0.86 -0.46 -6.92
C ALA A 103 1.14 -1.78 -7.63
N ALA A 104 1.44 -2.81 -6.85
CA ALA A 104 1.51 -4.18 -7.32
C ALA A 104 0.66 -5.07 -6.41
N PHE A 105 -0.10 -5.98 -7.02
CA PHE A 105 -0.88 -6.98 -6.32
C PHE A 105 -0.30 -8.36 -6.62
N SER A 106 0.20 -9.04 -5.60
CA SER A 106 0.92 -10.30 -5.78
C SER A 106 0.03 -11.54 -5.81
N GLY A 107 -1.25 -11.40 -5.50
CA GLY A 107 -2.18 -12.54 -5.51
C GLY A 107 -1.83 -13.61 -4.50
N GLY A 108 -1.36 -13.23 -3.31
CA GLY A 108 -1.01 -14.14 -2.24
C GLY A 108 0.48 -14.43 -2.09
N GLU A 109 1.29 -14.10 -3.08
CA GLU A 109 2.74 -14.27 -2.98
C GLU A 109 3.37 -13.18 -2.12
N SER A 110 4.59 -13.44 -1.62
CA SER A 110 5.29 -12.44 -0.82
C SER A 110 5.56 -11.17 -1.65
N PRO A 111 5.19 -9.99 -1.14
CA PRO A 111 5.43 -8.74 -1.84
C PRO A 111 6.91 -8.35 -1.86
N PHE A 112 7.75 -8.97 -1.06
CA PHE A 112 9.18 -8.63 -0.97
C PHE A 112 9.87 -8.69 -2.34
N ARG A 113 9.46 -9.59 -3.22
CA ARG A 113 10.02 -9.74 -4.57
C ARG A 113 9.84 -8.49 -5.44
N TYR A 114 8.91 -7.61 -5.09
CA TYR A 114 8.64 -6.37 -5.83
C TYR A 114 9.47 -5.17 -5.35
N VAL A 115 10.18 -5.32 -4.24
CA VAL A 115 10.96 -4.22 -3.65
C VAL A 115 12.03 -3.72 -4.64
N THR A 116 12.79 -4.64 -5.22
CA THR A 116 13.84 -4.28 -6.19
C THR A 116 13.28 -3.70 -7.49
N PRO A 117 12.27 -4.33 -8.16
CA PRO A 117 11.70 -3.74 -9.37
C PRO A 117 11.13 -2.34 -9.20
N PHE A 118 10.62 -2.01 -8.00
CA PHE A 118 10.14 -0.66 -7.71
C PHE A 118 11.27 0.28 -7.26
N SER A 119 12.49 -0.22 -7.11
CA SER A 119 13.63 0.54 -6.58
C SER A 119 13.33 1.14 -5.21
N ALA A 120 12.62 0.38 -4.36
CA ALA A 120 12.24 0.85 -3.05
C ALA A 120 13.47 0.98 -2.14
N ASP A 121 13.57 2.13 -1.47
CA ASP A 121 14.62 2.41 -0.49
C ASP A 121 14.23 1.92 0.90
N LEU A 122 12.92 1.83 1.16
CA LEU A 122 12.35 1.40 2.43
C LEU A 122 11.08 0.62 2.18
N TYR A 123 10.88 -0.46 2.94
CA TYR A 123 9.67 -1.24 2.88
C TYR A 123 9.02 -1.34 4.26
N LEU A 124 7.76 -0.89 4.35
CA LEU A 124 6.98 -0.90 5.58
C LEU A 124 5.90 -1.98 5.49
N SER A 125 5.93 -2.91 6.41
CA SER A 125 4.96 -3.99 6.47
C SER A 125 4.52 -4.25 7.91
N ALA A 126 3.25 -4.64 8.07
CA ALA A 126 2.72 -5.09 9.34
C ALA A 126 2.95 -6.60 9.58
N ASP A 127 3.42 -7.32 8.56
CA ASP A 127 3.66 -8.75 8.62
C ASP A 127 5.15 -9.04 8.42
N PRO A 128 5.85 -9.61 9.44
CA PRO A 128 7.28 -9.95 9.30
C PRO A 128 7.60 -10.86 8.12
N ALA A 129 6.67 -11.71 7.71
CA ALA A 129 6.86 -12.63 6.58
C ALA A 129 7.04 -11.87 5.25
N ASN A 130 6.55 -10.63 5.15
CA ASN A 130 6.63 -9.84 3.93
C ASN A 130 8.01 -9.25 3.67
N VAL A 131 8.91 -9.28 4.65
CA VAL A 131 10.26 -8.69 4.52
C VAL A 131 11.35 -9.76 4.38
N ARG A 132 10.97 -10.99 4.11
CA ARG A 132 11.90 -12.12 3.94
C ARG A 132 11.87 -12.68 2.52
#